data_b4f9cd957a47310ce45c898e6836cfc3
#
_entry.id   b4f9cd957a47310ce45c898e6836cfc3
#
_cell.length_a   1.000
_cell.length_b   1.000
_cell.length_c   1.000
_cell.angle_alpha   90.00
_cell.angle_beta   90.00
_cell.angle_gamma   90.00
#
_symmetry.space_group_name_H-M   'P 1'
#
loop_
_entity.id
_entity.type
_entity.pdbx_description
1 polymer ?
#
loop_
_entity_poly.entity_id
_entity_poly.type
_entity_poly.pdbx_seq_one_letter_code
_entity_poly.pdbx_strand_id
1 'polypeptide(L)'
;MKLSKVAIIAFFFLIQIGELILPLSKSTLANNIVVITNKERNALSANSYVKEGIKKGKYGNYKEAIHAFSQAILIDEFHSIAYYNRGFARMNSNDYEGAISDYDKAIEINPEYAIAYFNRGVTRYHLDDFEGAVSDYTKSIEINVDDADGYLNRGLIYFKIGNDKFACQDFKKAASLGNQFSASWLKSDKGKWCLSSTSDVKKVLLFN
;
A
#
# COMPACT_ATOMS: atom_id res chain seq x y z
N MET A 1 -33.51 17.68 -8.47
CA MET A 1 -32.43 16.80 -7.92
C MET A 1 -32.77 15.37 -8.31
N LYS A 2 -32.04 14.76 -9.29
CA LYS A 2 -32.34 13.40 -9.76
C LYS A 2 -31.67 12.42 -8.79
N LEU A 3 -32.46 11.64 -8.04
CA LEU A 3 -31.99 10.50 -7.27
C LEU A 3 -31.28 9.52 -8.21
N SER A 4 -30.12 8.99 -7.80
CA SER A 4 -29.40 8.02 -8.59
C SER A 4 -30.26 6.75 -8.79
N LYS A 5 -30.13 6.09 -9.94
CA LYS A 5 -30.89 4.85 -10.25
C LYS A 5 -30.69 3.76 -9.17
N VAL A 6 -29.56 3.76 -8.49
CA VAL A 6 -29.22 2.83 -7.40
C VAL A 6 -30.10 3.06 -6.16
N ALA A 7 -30.36 4.32 -5.79
CA ALA A 7 -31.24 4.67 -4.66
C ALA A 7 -32.69 4.27 -4.93
N ILE A 8 -33.14 4.36 -6.19
CA ILE A 8 -34.49 3.97 -6.59
C ILE A 8 -34.68 2.45 -6.56
N ILE A 9 -33.67 1.68 -7.00
CA ILE A 9 -33.71 0.21 -7.00
C ILE A 9 -33.68 -0.32 -5.56
N ALA A 10 -32.85 0.26 -4.67
CA ALA A 10 -32.85 -0.09 -3.25
C ALA A 10 -34.20 0.20 -2.58
N PHE A 11 -34.87 1.27 -2.98
CA PHE A 11 -36.19 1.62 -2.46
C PHE A 11 -37.26 0.61 -2.86
N PHE A 12 -37.25 0.11 -4.11
CA PHE A 12 -38.18 -0.91 -4.58
C PHE A 12 -37.91 -2.30 -3.97
N PHE A 13 -36.65 -2.67 -3.75
CA PHE A 13 -36.30 -3.94 -3.11
C PHE A 13 -36.73 -3.99 -1.64
N LEU A 14 -36.66 -2.86 -0.91
CA LEU A 14 -37.09 -2.76 0.49
C LEU A 14 -38.61 -2.83 0.65
N ILE A 15 -39.40 -2.43 -0.37
CA ILE A 15 -40.86 -2.52 -0.36
C ILE A 15 -41.33 -3.96 -0.56
N GLN A 16 -40.62 -4.78 -1.33
CA GLN A 16 -41.01 -6.18 -1.58
C GLN A 16 -40.67 -7.15 -0.44
N ILE A 17 -39.72 -6.79 0.46
CA ILE A 17 -39.34 -7.60 1.64
C ILE A 17 -40.17 -7.18 2.87
N GLY A 18 -41.01 -6.16 2.76
CA GLY A 18 -41.71 -5.51 3.87
C GLY A 18 -42.81 -6.32 4.58
N GLU A 19 -43.09 -7.57 4.21
CA GLU A 19 -44.11 -8.38 4.89
C GLU A 19 -43.56 -9.32 5.95
N LEU A 20 -42.22 -9.43 6.17
CA LEU A 20 -41.64 -10.38 7.11
C LEU A 20 -40.73 -9.80 8.21
N ILE A 21 -40.56 -8.46 8.29
CA ILE A 21 -39.69 -7.85 9.32
C ILE A 21 -40.52 -6.76 10.04
N LEU A 22 -40.49 -6.80 11.38
CA LEU A 22 -41.09 -5.83 12.30
C LEU A 22 -41.12 -4.40 11.70
N PRO A 23 -42.27 -3.69 11.78
CA PRO A 23 -42.40 -2.38 11.14
C PRO A 23 -41.45 -1.36 11.77
N LEU A 24 -40.29 -1.15 11.14
CA LEU A 24 -39.47 0.02 11.41
C LEU A 24 -40.33 1.26 11.21
N SER A 25 -40.39 2.13 12.22
CA SER A 25 -41.16 3.36 12.10
C SER A 25 -40.66 4.17 10.88
N LYS A 26 -41.58 4.90 10.21
CA LYS A 26 -41.21 5.75 9.06
C LYS A 26 -40.08 6.73 9.39
N SER A 27 -39.98 7.15 10.66
CA SER A 27 -38.89 8.00 11.17
C SER A 27 -37.54 7.27 11.19
N THR A 28 -37.51 6.00 11.59
CA THR A 28 -36.27 5.18 11.60
C THR A 28 -35.78 4.91 10.19
N LEU A 29 -36.71 4.65 9.24
CA LEU A 29 -36.37 4.45 7.83
C LEU A 29 -35.80 5.74 7.21
N ALA A 30 -36.42 6.88 7.47
CA ALA A 30 -35.96 8.18 6.99
C ALA A 30 -34.59 8.53 7.55
N ASN A 31 -34.34 8.30 8.84
CA ASN A 31 -33.04 8.52 9.48
C ASN A 31 -31.95 7.62 8.89
N ASN A 32 -32.23 6.34 8.65
CA ASN A 32 -31.28 5.42 8.02
C ASN A 32 -30.94 5.84 6.59
N ILE A 33 -31.92 6.30 5.81
CA ILE A 33 -31.69 6.82 4.45
C ILE A 33 -30.80 8.07 4.49
N VAL A 34 -31.05 9.00 5.41
CA VAL A 34 -30.23 10.22 5.57
C VAL A 34 -28.80 9.87 5.97
N VAL A 35 -28.59 8.91 6.85
CA VAL A 35 -27.24 8.44 7.26
C VAL A 35 -26.51 7.83 6.07
N ILE A 36 -27.16 6.95 5.29
CA ILE A 36 -26.55 6.30 4.12
C ILE A 36 -26.15 7.36 3.07
N THR A 37 -27.05 8.31 2.76
CA THR A 37 -26.75 9.35 1.75
C THR A 37 -25.63 10.31 2.19
N ASN A 38 -25.54 10.61 3.47
CA ASN A 38 -24.45 11.42 4.02
C ASN A 38 -23.11 10.67 3.97
N LYS A 39 -23.10 9.37 4.32
CA LYS A 39 -21.90 8.53 4.22
C LYS A 39 -21.39 8.42 2.79
N GLU A 40 -22.28 8.20 1.81
CA GLU A 40 -21.91 8.17 0.39
C GLU A 40 -21.37 9.53 -0.09
N ARG A 41 -21.98 10.65 0.32
CA ARG A 41 -21.50 11.99 -0.01
C ARG A 41 -20.12 12.27 0.56
N ASN A 42 -19.89 11.88 1.81
CA ASN A 42 -18.59 12.03 2.47
C ASN A 42 -17.53 11.19 1.76
N ALA A 43 -17.81 9.93 1.44
CA ALA A 43 -16.89 9.07 0.69
C ALA A 43 -16.52 9.64 -0.69
N LEU A 44 -17.51 10.19 -1.43
CA LEU A 44 -17.26 10.86 -2.71
C LEU A 44 -16.39 12.12 -2.54
N SER A 45 -16.59 12.89 -1.46
CA SER A 45 -15.80 14.08 -1.14
C SER A 45 -14.37 13.70 -0.74
N ALA A 46 -14.17 12.69 0.12
CA ALA A 46 -12.86 12.18 0.52
C ALA A 46 -12.06 11.70 -0.70
N ASN A 47 -12.67 10.90 -1.59
CA ASN A 47 -12.03 10.44 -2.82
C ASN A 47 -11.65 11.58 -3.78
N SER A 48 -12.42 12.68 -3.79
CA SER A 48 -12.07 13.87 -4.59
C SER A 48 -10.77 14.50 -4.10
N TYR A 49 -10.61 14.67 -2.79
CA TYR A 49 -9.37 15.17 -2.19
C TYR A 49 -8.18 14.21 -2.42
N VAL A 50 -8.41 12.88 -2.35
CA VAL A 50 -7.36 11.91 -2.70
C VAL A 50 -6.89 12.09 -4.14
N LYS A 51 -7.80 12.24 -5.10
CA LYS A 51 -7.44 12.48 -6.51
C LYS A 51 -6.67 13.80 -6.68
N GLU A 52 -7.08 14.85 -5.99
CA GLU A 52 -6.36 16.13 -6.00
C GLU A 52 -4.95 15.96 -5.44
N GLY A 53 -4.80 15.31 -4.27
CA GLY A 53 -3.51 15.05 -3.65
C GLY A 53 -2.57 14.26 -4.54
N ILE A 54 -3.06 13.19 -5.18
CA ILE A 54 -2.28 12.39 -6.15
C ILE A 54 -1.82 13.26 -7.32
N LYS A 55 -2.71 14.10 -7.86
CA LYS A 55 -2.34 15.05 -8.93
C LYS A 55 -1.22 15.99 -8.49
N LYS A 56 -1.32 16.57 -7.29
CA LYS A 56 -0.28 17.45 -6.72
C LYS A 56 1.05 16.72 -6.53
N GLY A 57 1.01 15.51 -5.96
CA GLY A 57 2.20 14.68 -5.72
C GLY A 57 2.95 14.32 -7.00
N LYS A 58 2.25 14.04 -8.10
CA LYS A 58 2.86 13.79 -9.42
C LYS A 58 3.74 14.93 -9.93
N TYR A 59 3.43 16.17 -9.55
CA TYR A 59 4.21 17.34 -9.91
C TYR A 59 5.22 17.76 -8.83
N GLY A 60 5.47 16.92 -7.83
CA GLY A 60 6.39 17.21 -6.73
C GLY A 60 5.85 18.20 -5.68
N ASN A 61 4.60 18.63 -5.79
CA ASN A 61 3.97 19.57 -4.87
C ASN A 61 3.50 18.83 -3.61
N TYR A 62 4.46 18.26 -2.86
CA TYR A 62 4.16 17.37 -1.73
C TYR A 62 3.42 18.09 -0.59
N LYS A 63 3.70 19.37 -0.35
CA LYS A 63 3.02 20.14 0.71
C LYS A 63 1.52 20.25 0.43
N GLU A 64 1.14 20.60 -0.79
CA GLU A 64 -0.26 20.67 -1.23
C GLU A 64 -0.92 19.29 -1.29
N ALA A 65 -0.15 18.25 -1.66
CA ALA A 65 -0.62 16.87 -1.63
C ALA A 65 -0.95 16.42 -0.20
N ILE A 66 -0.06 16.68 0.77
CA ILE A 66 -0.29 16.40 2.20
C ILE A 66 -1.54 17.12 2.71
N HIS A 67 -1.75 18.40 2.32
CA HIS A 67 -2.95 19.13 2.68
C HIS A 67 -4.21 18.45 2.15
N ALA A 68 -4.25 18.10 0.86
CA ALA A 68 -5.40 17.45 0.24
C ALA A 68 -5.70 16.08 0.88
N PHE A 69 -4.68 15.23 1.11
CA PHE A 69 -4.89 13.96 1.80
C PHE A 69 -5.38 14.15 3.24
N SER A 70 -4.94 15.20 3.92
CA SER A 70 -5.43 15.53 5.27
C SER A 70 -6.91 15.92 5.26
N GLN A 71 -7.38 16.63 4.22
CA GLN A 71 -8.82 16.91 4.05
C GLN A 71 -9.61 15.61 3.81
N ALA A 72 -9.06 14.67 3.01
CA ALA A 72 -9.71 13.37 2.81
C ALA A 72 -9.87 12.61 4.14
N ILE A 73 -8.82 12.59 4.98
CA ILE A 73 -8.81 11.92 6.29
C ILE A 73 -9.77 12.58 7.29
N LEU A 74 -9.91 13.91 7.26
CA LEU A 74 -10.89 14.61 8.08
C LEU A 74 -12.34 14.23 7.74
N ILE A 75 -12.60 13.86 6.49
CA ILE A 75 -13.93 13.44 6.02
C ILE A 75 -14.16 11.95 6.30
N ASP A 76 -13.12 11.14 6.12
CA ASP A 76 -13.16 9.69 6.32
C ASP A 76 -11.87 9.24 7.04
N GLU A 77 -11.95 9.08 8.35
CA GLU A 77 -10.85 8.65 9.21
C GLU A 77 -10.37 7.22 8.98
N PHE A 78 -11.16 6.40 8.26
CA PHE A 78 -10.82 5.02 7.89
C PHE A 78 -10.36 4.89 6.43
N HIS A 79 -9.94 5.97 5.80
CA HIS A 79 -9.52 5.97 4.40
C HIS A 79 -8.03 5.57 4.27
N SER A 80 -7.75 4.26 4.23
CA SER A 80 -6.37 3.72 4.17
C SER A 80 -5.53 4.30 3.02
N ILE A 81 -6.15 4.51 1.84
CA ILE A 81 -5.46 5.07 0.67
C ILE A 81 -5.04 6.53 0.91
N ALA A 82 -5.82 7.32 1.67
CA ALA A 82 -5.46 8.69 1.99
C ALA A 82 -4.25 8.75 2.93
N TYR A 83 -4.23 7.91 3.96
CA TYR A 83 -3.08 7.76 4.85
C TYR A 83 -1.84 7.30 4.08
N TYR A 84 -1.93 6.23 3.29
CA TYR A 84 -0.82 5.75 2.47
C TYR A 84 -0.22 6.85 1.60
N ASN A 85 -1.06 7.58 0.84
CA ASN A 85 -0.57 8.61 -0.06
C ASN A 85 -0.02 9.84 0.69
N ARG A 86 -0.56 10.17 1.87
CA ARG A 86 0.00 11.22 2.72
C ARG A 86 1.37 10.81 3.26
N GLY A 87 1.52 9.56 3.72
CA GLY A 87 2.80 8.99 4.13
C GLY A 87 3.82 9.02 2.99
N PHE A 88 3.42 8.65 1.77
CA PHE A 88 4.28 8.74 0.59
C PHE A 88 4.72 10.18 0.27
N ALA A 89 3.82 11.14 0.37
CA ALA A 89 4.16 12.56 0.16
C ALA A 89 5.09 13.08 1.27
N ARG A 90 4.89 12.67 2.53
CA ARG A 90 5.76 13.00 3.66
C ARG A 90 7.16 12.41 3.49
N MET A 91 7.27 11.13 3.13
CA MET A 91 8.55 10.48 2.86
C MET A 91 9.34 11.25 1.79
N ASN A 92 8.69 11.65 0.69
CA ASN A 92 9.33 12.44 -0.37
C ASN A 92 9.65 13.88 0.04
N SER A 93 9.12 14.36 1.16
CA SER A 93 9.45 15.64 1.78
C SER A 93 10.45 15.48 2.93
N ASN A 94 11.02 14.28 3.13
CA ASN A 94 11.93 13.90 4.21
C ASN A 94 11.31 13.95 5.63
N ASP A 95 9.97 13.98 5.74
CA ASP A 95 9.24 13.78 7.00
C ASP A 95 9.04 12.27 7.24
N TYR A 96 10.13 11.58 7.59
CA TYR A 96 10.16 10.13 7.71
C TYR A 96 9.32 9.62 8.88
N GLU A 97 9.35 10.28 10.03
CA GLU A 97 8.55 9.92 11.20
C GLU A 97 7.05 10.10 10.93
N GLY A 98 6.67 11.21 10.32
CA GLY A 98 5.29 11.43 9.88
C GLY A 98 4.82 10.43 8.83
N ALA A 99 5.72 10.01 7.93
CA ALA A 99 5.43 8.99 6.93
C ALA A 99 5.17 7.62 7.57
N ILE A 100 6.01 7.19 8.53
CA ILE A 100 5.82 5.93 9.27
C ILE A 100 4.48 5.93 9.99
N SER A 101 4.14 7.01 10.70
CA SER A 101 2.86 7.14 11.40
C SER A 101 1.67 7.00 10.45
N ASP A 102 1.74 7.56 9.24
CA ASP A 102 0.69 7.44 8.25
C ASP A 102 0.60 6.03 7.64
N TYR A 103 1.74 5.37 7.38
CA TYR A 103 1.74 3.98 6.94
C TYR A 103 1.20 3.04 8.02
N ASP A 104 1.51 3.28 9.30
CA ASP A 104 0.96 2.53 10.43
C ASP A 104 -0.58 2.58 10.41
N LYS A 105 -1.16 3.78 10.22
CA LYS A 105 -2.61 3.95 10.11
C LYS A 105 -3.19 3.27 8.86
N ALA A 106 -2.51 3.38 7.72
CA ALA A 106 -2.95 2.69 6.50
C ALA A 106 -2.99 1.16 6.69
N ILE A 107 -1.99 0.59 7.37
CA ILE A 107 -1.86 -0.83 7.68
C ILE A 107 -2.88 -1.27 8.77
N GLU A 108 -3.10 -0.46 9.79
CA GLU A 108 -4.13 -0.70 10.81
C GLU A 108 -5.52 -0.86 10.17
N ILE A 109 -5.84 0.01 9.19
CA ILE A 109 -7.11 -0.02 8.47
C ILE A 109 -7.17 -1.17 7.46
N ASN A 110 -6.08 -1.42 6.75
CA ASN A 110 -5.96 -2.48 5.76
C ASN A 110 -4.68 -3.31 5.97
N PRO A 111 -4.73 -4.39 6.77
CA PRO A 111 -3.58 -5.23 7.05
C PRO A 111 -2.97 -5.95 5.84
N GLU A 112 -3.70 -6.04 4.72
CA GLU A 112 -3.23 -6.64 3.47
C GLU A 112 -2.66 -5.61 2.47
N TYR A 113 -2.32 -4.40 2.95
CA TYR A 113 -1.82 -3.33 2.09
C TYR A 113 -0.31 -3.46 1.85
N ALA A 114 0.09 -4.43 1.03
CA ALA A 114 1.50 -4.78 0.76
C ALA A 114 2.39 -3.57 0.47
N ILE A 115 1.93 -2.64 -0.39
CA ILE A 115 2.71 -1.45 -0.77
C ILE A 115 2.92 -0.48 0.40
N ALA A 116 2.05 -0.47 1.42
CA ALA A 116 2.24 0.35 2.62
C ALA A 116 3.37 -0.22 3.49
N TYR A 117 3.42 -1.53 3.67
CA TYR A 117 4.57 -2.20 4.30
C TYR A 117 5.86 -1.92 3.54
N PHE A 118 5.85 -2.09 2.21
CA PHE A 118 7.02 -1.82 1.38
C PHE A 118 7.57 -0.41 1.60
N ASN A 119 6.73 0.62 1.49
CA ASN A 119 7.16 2.01 1.62
C ASN A 119 7.52 2.38 3.08
N ARG A 120 6.89 1.75 4.08
CA ARG A 120 7.34 1.89 5.47
C ARG A 120 8.74 1.29 5.66
N GLY A 121 9.02 0.15 5.05
CA GLY A 121 10.35 -0.45 5.00
C GLY A 121 11.39 0.46 4.36
N VAL A 122 11.07 1.09 3.21
CA VAL A 122 11.92 2.12 2.58
C VAL A 122 12.17 3.28 3.53
N THR A 123 11.12 3.75 4.21
CA THR A 123 11.23 4.90 5.14
C THR A 123 12.10 4.54 6.36
N ARG A 124 11.94 3.34 6.91
CA ARG A 124 12.77 2.83 8.01
C ARG A 124 14.23 2.68 7.61
N TYR A 125 14.50 2.25 6.37
CA TYR A 125 15.85 2.22 5.84
C TYR A 125 16.53 3.61 5.84
N HIS A 126 15.79 4.69 5.53
CA HIS A 126 16.30 6.05 5.60
C HIS A 126 16.61 6.53 7.02
N LEU A 127 16.00 5.90 8.03
CA LEU A 127 16.25 6.14 9.46
C LEU A 127 17.27 5.14 10.04
N ASP A 128 17.95 4.34 9.20
CA ASP A 128 18.86 3.25 9.60
C ASP A 128 18.22 2.17 10.49
N ASP A 129 16.87 2.10 10.56
CA ASP A 129 16.13 1.00 11.19
C ASP A 129 16.09 -0.21 10.24
N PHE A 130 17.22 -0.90 10.11
CA PHE A 130 17.38 -2.03 9.20
C PHE A 130 16.55 -3.24 9.61
N GLU A 131 16.40 -3.48 10.90
CA GLU A 131 15.58 -4.58 11.43
C GLU A 131 14.10 -4.38 11.15
N GLY A 132 13.59 -3.18 11.41
CA GLY A 132 12.23 -2.80 11.07
C GLY A 132 11.96 -2.85 9.57
N ALA A 133 12.92 -2.41 8.75
CA ALA A 133 12.80 -2.47 7.29
C ALA A 133 12.74 -3.91 6.77
N VAL A 134 13.58 -4.83 7.30
CA VAL A 134 13.53 -6.27 6.95
C VAL A 134 12.18 -6.87 7.33
N SER A 135 11.65 -6.54 8.52
CA SER A 135 10.32 -6.99 8.95
C SER A 135 9.22 -6.53 7.99
N ASP A 136 9.25 -5.26 7.58
CA ASP A 136 8.26 -4.68 6.68
C ASP A 136 8.33 -5.26 5.27
N TYR A 137 9.53 -5.40 4.68
CA TYR A 137 9.67 -6.07 3.39
C TYR A 137 9.24 -7.54 3.46
N THR A 138 9.50 -8.22 4.58
CA THR A 138 9.04 -9.60 4.77
C THR A 138 7.52 -9.65 4.72
N LYS A 139 6.84 -8.74 5.41
CA LYS A 139 5.37 -8.69 5.39
C LYS A 139 4.81 -8.32 4.01
N SER A 140 5.45 -7.36 3.31
CA SER A 140 5.08 -7.03 1.94
C SER A 140 5.18 -8.24 1.00
N ILE A 141 6.26 -9.01 1.09
CA ILE A 141 6.50 -10.22 0.28
C ILE A 141 5.53 -11.36 0.64
N GLU A 142 5.16 -11.51 1.92
CA GLU A 142 4.16 -12.49 2.33
C GLU A 142 2.81 -12.23 1.68
N ILE A 143 2.42 -10.97 1.55
CA ILE A 143 1.17 -10.56 0.91
C ILE A 143 1.29 -10.65 -0.62
N ASN A 144 2.43 -10.24 -1.20
CA ASN A 144 2.70 -10.29 -2.63
C ASN A 144 4.00 -11.06 -2.90
N VAL A 145 3.89 -12.37 -3.07
CA VAL A 145 5.02 -13.30 -3.24
C VAL A 145 5.81 -13.13 -4.54
N ASP A 146 5.27 -12.39 -5.49
CA ASP A 146 5.89 -12.15 -6.80
C ASP A 146 6.49 -10.73 -6.91
N ASP A 147 6.57 -10.00 -5.78
CA ASP A 147 7.21 -8.68 -5.73
C ASP A 147 8.73 -8.80 -5.76
N ALA A 148 9.32 -8.71 -6.96
CA ALA A 148 10.76 -8.77 -7.17
C ALA A 148 11.52 -7.64 -6.43
N ASP A 149 10.91 -6.45 -6.29
CA ASP A 149 11.53 -5.30 -5.64
C ASP A 149 11.53 -5.47 -4.11
N GLY A 150 10.53 -6.11 -3.54
CA GLY A 150 10.50 -6.49 -2.13
C GLY A 150 11.68 -7.40 -1.77
N TYR A 151 11.92 -8.45 -2.55
CA TYR A 151 13.08 -9.32 -2.38
C TYR A 151 14.40 -8.56 -2.60
N LEU A 152 14.50 -7.74 -3.65
CA LEU A 152 15.70 -6.94 -3.90
C LEU A 152 16.04 -6.06 -2.69
N ASN A 153 15.08 -5.28 -2.20
CA ASN A 153 15.32 -4.32 -1.13
C ASN A 153 15.67 -5.03 0.20
N ARG A 154 14.99 -6.13 0.52
CA ARG A 154 15.34 -6.94 1.69
C ARG A 154 16.74 -7.54 1.56
N GLY A 155 17.07 -8.07 0.40
CA GLY A 155 18.40 -8.60 0.09
C GLY A 155 19.51 -7.55 0.21
N LEU A 156 19.27 -6.33 -0.23
CA LEU A 156 20.22 -5.21 -0.07
C LEU A 156 20.47 -4.89 1.40
N ILE A 157 19.45 -4.93 2.25
CA ILE A 157 19.63 -4.73 3.69
C ILE A 157 20.42 -5.90 4.29
N TYR A 158 20.05 -7.16 3.98
CA TYR A 158 20.80 -8.31 4.46
C TYR A 158 22.28 -8.23 4.08
N PHE A 159 22.58 -7.81 2.86
CA PHE A 159 23.96 -7.62 2.41
C PHE A 159 24.66 -6.51 3.19
N LYS A 160 23.97 -5.38 3.44
CA LYS A 160 24.51 -4.25 4.20
C LYS A 160 24.85 -4.62 5.65
N ILE A 161 24.05 -5.47 6.29
CA ILE A 161 24.29 -5.93 7.68
C ILE A 161 25.16 -7.19 7.77
N GLY A 162 25.74 -7.63 6.65
CA GLY A 162 26.66 -8.78 6.60
C GLY A 162 25.98 -10.15 6.66
N ASN A 163 24.67 -10.22 6.42
CA ASN A 163 23.94 -11.48 6.36
C ASN A 163 23.89 -12.03 4.94
N ASP A 164 25.06 -12.40 4.45
CA ASP A 164 25.28 -12.78 3.04
C ASP A 164 24.40 -13.94 2.59
N LYS A 165 24.11 -14.89 3.47
CA LYS A 165 23.28 -16.06 3.14
C LYS A 165 21.85 -15.64 2.74
N PHE A 166 21.19 -14.79 3.54
CA PHE A 166 19.84 -14.31 3.24
C PHE A 166 19.85 -13.32 2.07
N ALA A 167 20.86 -12.46 1.98
CA ALA A 167 21.03 -11.58 0.82
C ALA A 167 21.06 -12.38 -0.49
N CYS A 168 21.85 -13.46 -0.50
CA CYS A 168 21.97 -14.34 -1.67
C CYS A 168 20.64 -15.01 -2.05
N GLN A 169 19.87 -15.48 -1.06
CA GLN A 169 18.57 -16.08 -1.31
C GLN A 169 17.61 -15.08 -1.95
N ASP A 170 17.57 -13.87 -1.40
CA ASP A 170 16.69 -12.81 -1.89
C ASP A 170 17.06 -12.31 -3.28
N PHE A 171 18.37 -12.11 -3.57
CA PHE A 171 18.80 -11.73 -4.92
C PHE A 171 18.51 -12.82 -5.96
N LYS A 172 18.66 -14.12 -5.61
CA LYS A 172 18.25 -15.22 -6.49
C LYS A 172 16.75 -15.20 -6.77
N LYS A 173 15.93 -14.98 -5.74
CA LYS A 173 14.47 -14.90 -5.90
C LYS A 173 14.07 -13.69 -6.73
N ALA A 174 14.62 -12.49 -6.44
CA ALA A 174 14.36 -11.28 -7.23
C ALA A 174 14.75 -11.47 -8.70
N ALA A 175 15.93 -12.05 -8.98
CA ALA A 175 16.37 -12.36 -10.33
C ALA A 175 15.41 -13.34 -11.03
N SER A 176 14.94 -14.38 -10.35
CA SER A 176 13.96 -15.33 -10.89
C SER A 176 12.60 -14.71 -11.21
N LEU A 177 12.28 -13.59 -10.55
CA LEU A 177 11.08 -12.78 -10.81
C LEU A 177 11.33 -11.65 -11.84
N GLY A 178 12.49 -11.66 -12.50
CA GLY A 178 12.81 -10.73 -13.59
C GLY A 178 13.54 -9.44 -13.17
N ASN A 179 13.97 -9.31 -11.91
CA ASN A 179 14.72 -8.12 -11.49
C ASN A 179 16.13 -8.12 -12.10
N GLN A 180 16.37 -7.21 -13.05
CA GLN A 180 17.61 -7.10 -13.83
C GLN A 180 18.82 -6.73 -13.00
N PHE A 181 18.65 -5.89 -11.98
CA PHE A 181 19.74 -5.52 -11.07
C PHE A 181 20.23 -6.76 -10.33
N SER A 182 19.33 -7.54 -9.73
CA SER A 182 19.70 -8.78 -9.01
C SER A 182 20.35 -9.80 -9.94
N ALA A 183 19.83 -9.97 -11.15
CA ALA A 183 20.41 -10.86 -12.15
C ALA A 183 21.84 -10.44 -12.54
N SER A 184 22.09 -9.16 -12.73
CA SER A 184 23.42 -8.60 -13.05
C SER A 184 24.36 -8.67 -11.87
N TRP A 185 23.87 -8.39 -10.64
CA TRP A 185 24.67 -8.46 -9.43
C TRP A 185 25.18 -9.88 -9.16
N LEU A 186 24.32 -10.88 -9.31
CA LEU A 186 24.69 -12.29 -9.14
C LEU A 186 25.82 -12.75 -10.10
N LYS A 187 25.92 -12.14 -11.30
CA LYS A 187 26.99 -12.43 -12.29
C LYS A 187 28.29 -11.66 -12.00
N SER A 188 28.23 -10.61 -11.18
CA SER A 188 29.39 -9.77 -10.85
C SER A 188 30.37 -10.48 -9.92
N ASP A 189 31.60 -9.94 -9.80
CA ASP A 189 32.60 -10.44 -8.86
C ASP A 189 32.12 -10.40 -7.40
N LYS A 190 31.22 -9.47 -7.08
CA LYS A 190 30.64 -9.34 -5.74
C LYS A 190 29.56 -10.37 -5.44
N GLY A 191 28.87 -10.88 -6.46
CA GLY A 191 27.71 -11.77 -6.30
C GLY A 191 27.94 -13.20 -6.73
N LYS A 192 28.98 -13.49 -7.55
CA LYS A 192 29.23 -14.83 -8.12
C LYS A 192 29.39 -15.95 -7.10
N TRP A 193 29.82 -15.64 -5.88
CA TRP A 193 29.93 -16.62 -4.80
C TRP A 193 28.55 -17.17 -4.37
N CYS A 194 27.47 -16.44 -4.59
CA CYS A 194 26.11 -16.91 -4.40
C CYS A 194 25.74 -18.09 -5.33
N LEU A 195 26.39 -18.19 -6.48
CA LEU A 195 26.11 -19.18 -7.52
C LEU A 195 27.01 -20.42 -7.36
N SER A 196 27.13 -20.92 -6.13
CA SER A 196 28.07 -22.01 -5.79
C SER A 196 27.73 -23.37 -6.45
N SER A 197 26.54 -23.52 -7.07
CA SER A 197 26.16 -24.73 -7.80
C SER A 197 26.00 -24.46 -9.30
N THR A 198 26.40 -25.43 -10.12
CA THR A 198 26.25 -25.36 -11.60
C THR A 198 24.78 -25.20 -12.03
N SER A 199 23.83 -25.66 -11.22
CA SER A 199 22.39 -25.51 -11.47
C SER A 199 21.92 -24.06 -11.31
N ASP A 200 22.49 -23.32 -10.38
CA ASP A 200 22.15 -21.91 -10.12
C ASP A 200 22.66 -20.99 -11.23
N VAL A 201 23.86 -21.25 -11.73
CA VAL A 201 24.47 -20.50 -12.84
C VAL A 201 23.60 -20.61 -14.10
N LYS A 202 23.12 -21.83 -14.43
CA LYS A 202 22.25 -22.06 -15.61
C LYS A 202 20.93 -21.30 -15.49
N LYS A 203 20.28 -21.27 -14.30
CA LYS A 203 19.03 -20.54 -14.10
C LYS A 203 19.18 -19.03 -14.31
N VAL A 204 20.25 -18.43 -13.80
CA VAL A 204 20.49 -16.98 -13.94
C VAL A 204 20.84 -16.60 -15.37
N LEU A 205 21.45 -17.49 -16.16
CA LEU A 205 21.78 -17.26 -17.57
C LEU A 205 20.58 -17.35 -18.52
N LEU A 206 19.49 -18.02 -18.12
CA LEU A 206 18.28 -18.18 -18.94
C LEU A 206 17.33 -16.97 -18.92
N PHE A 207 17.59 -15.99 -18.06
CA PHE A 207 16.80 -14.74 -17.94
C PHE A 207 17.44 -13.56 -18.70
N ASN A 208 18.18 -13.82 -19.78
CA ASN A 208 18.72 -12.81 -20.71
C ASN A 208 18.01 -12.88 -22.06
#